data_5c42782aeb247a510dadfc0f68e7f777
#
_entry.id   5c42782aeb247a510dadfc0f68e7f777
#
_cell.length_a   1.000
_cell.length_b   1.000
_cell.length_c   1.000
_cell.angle_alpha   90.00
_cell.angle_beta   90.00
_cell.angle_gamma   90.00
#
_symmetry.space_group_name_H-M   'P 1'
#
loop_
_entity.id
_entity.type
_entity.pdbx_description
1 polymer ?
#
loop_
_entity_poly.entity_id
_entity_poly.type
_entity_poly.pdbx_seq_one_letter_code
_entity_poly.pdbx_strand_id
1 'polypeptide(L)'
;MREILFKAKHIENGKWIEGYYQKRYDILGNEEHLIFHADSYTVWEYAEIDPETLCQFTGLTDKNGKRIWENDILMCHGNPDDLVKAVFGEFGVRNIETGSIVDKTIGWHYEVIQIDAISRCEPFCWSMPLTKDYIERCEMEVVEN
;
A
#
# COMPACT_ATOMS: atom_id res chain seq x y z
N MET A 1 -17.70 -4.33 -6.80
CA MET A 1 -16.66 -5.33 -6.50
C MET A 1 -15.31 -4.64 -6.32
N ARG A 2 -14.56 -5.02 -5.30
CA ARG A 2 -13.22 -4.48 -5.09
C ARG A 2 -12.25 -5.01 -6.13
N GLU A 3 -11.49 -4.13 -6.76
CA GLU A 3 -10.41 -4.52 -7.67
C GLU A 3 -9.22 -5.08 -6.89
N ILE A 4 -8.80 -6.29 -7.23
CA ILE A 4 -7.62 -6.93 -6.63
C ILE A 4 -6.52 -6.89 -7.69
N LEU A 5 -5.55 -6.02 -7.47
CA LEU A 5 -4.49 -5.74 -8.42
C LEU A 5 -3.14 -5.70 -7.69
N PHE A 6 -2.09 -6.10 -8.39
CA PHE A 6 -0.73 -6.10 -7.88
C PHE A 6 0.20 -5.35 -8.80
N LYS A 7 1.31 -4.88 -8.27
CA LYS A 7 2.45 -4.44 -9.06
C LYS A 7 3.74 -5.00 -8.46
N ALA A 8 4.72 -5.20 -9.30
CA ALA A 8 6.06 -5.61 -8.90
C ALA A 8 7.07 -5.20 -9.96
N LYS A 9 8.34 -5.26 -9.63
CA LYS A 9 9.41 -4.99 -10.60
C LYS A 9 9.74 -6.22 -11.41
N HIS A 10 9.85 -6.07 -12.71
CA HIS A 10 10.32 -7.09 -13.63
C HIS A 10 11.73 -7.52 -13.24
N ILE A 11 11.97 -8.82 -13.17
CA ILE A 11 13.23 -9.37 -12.67
C ILE A 11 14.44 -8.96 -13.52
N GLU A 12 14.27 -8.76 -14.82
CA GLU A 12 15.36 -8.44 -15.74
C GLU A 12 15.68 -6.94 -15.82
N ASN A 13 14.67 -6.09 -15.86
CA ASN A 13 14.87 -4.65 -16.15
C ASN A 13 14.49 -3.72 -15.00
N GLY A 14 13.93 -4.24 -13.92
CA GLY A 14 13.53 -3.46 -12.74
C GLY A 14 12.36 -2.50 -12.96
N LYS A 15 11.67 -2.58 -14.08
CA LYS A 15 10.50 -1.73 -14.35
C LYS A 15 9.26 -2.26 -13.65
N TRP A 16 8.42 -1.36 -13.17
CA TRP A 16 7.14 -1.71 -12.58
C TRP A 16 6.18 -2.28 -13.61
N ILE A 17 5.51 -3.37 -13.24
CA ILE A 17 4.47 -4.03 -14.01
C ILE A 17 3.24 -4.17 -13.11
N GLU A 18 2.08 -3.81 -13.63
CA GLU A 18 0.79 -3.97 -12.94
C GLU A 18 -0.01 -5.11 -13.56
N GLY A 19 -0.70 -5.88 -12.73
CA GLY A 19 -1.56 -6.97 -13.19
C GLY A 19 -1.96 -7.92 -12.08
N TYR A 20 -2.17 -9.16 -12.46
CA TYR A 20 -2.62 -10.22 -11.57
C TYR A 20 -1.45 -11.10 -11.17
N TYR A 21 -1.25 -11.28 -9.89
CA TYR A 21 -0.14 -12.05 -9.36
C TYR A 21 -0.47 -13.53 -9.31
N GLN A 22 0.51 -14.36 -9.70
CA GLN A 22 0.47 -15.81 -9.54
C GLN A 22 1.83 -16.34 -9.10
N LYS A 23 1.81 -17.15 -8.06
CA LYS A 23 2.94 -18.00 -7.66
C LYS A 23 2.73 -19.37 -8.29
N ARG A 24 3.75 -19.90 -8.93
CA ARG A 24 3.75 -21.27 -9.47
C ARG A 24 5.11 -21.93 -9.32
N TYR A 25 5.18 -23.19 -9.68
CA TYR A 25 6.43 -23.95 -9.68
C TYR A 25 6.74 -24.42 -11.11
N ASP A 26 8.02 -24.37 -11.48
CA ASP A 26 8.48 -24.95 -12.74
C ASP A 26 8.56 -26.48 -12.66
N ILE A 27 8.96 -27.13 -13.76
CA ILE A 27 9.07 -28.59 -13.82
C ILE A 27 10.14 -29.18 -12.89
N LEU A 28 11.06 -28.36 -12.43
CA LEU A 28 12.12 -28.74 -11.49
C LEU A 28 11.74 -28.44 -10.02
N GLY A 29 10.55 -27.90 -9.79
CA GLY A 29 10.08 -27.53 -8.46
C GLY A 29 10.57 -26.17 -7.97
N ASN A 30 11.18 -25.36 -8.81
CA ASN A 30 11.58 -24.00 -8.48
C ASN A 30 10.37 -23.06 -8.44
N GLU A 31 10.34 -22.20 -7.45
CA GLU A 31 9.28 -21.20 -7.27
C GLU A 31 9.41 -20.10 -8.30
N GLU A 32 8.31 -19.78 -8.98
CA GLU A 32 8.20 -18.66 -9.91
C GLU A 32 7.12 -17.68 -9.44
N HIS A 33 7.43 -16.40 -9.52
CA HIS A 33 6.50 -15.31 -9.20
C HIS A 33 6.24 -14.51 -10.47
N LEU A 34 4.97 -14.41 -10.85
CA LEU A 34 4.58 -13.84 -12.14
C LEU A 34 3.50 -12.78 -11.96
N ILE A 35 3.54 -11.77 -12.84
CA ILE A 35 2.41 -10.88 -13.05
C ILE A 35 1.88 -11.09 -14.45
N PHE A 36 0.58 -11.37 -14.53
CA PHE A 36 -0.16 -11.47 -15.78
C PHE A 36 -0.86 -10.16 -16.07
N HIS A 37 -0.71 -9.66 -17.28
CA HIS A 37 -1.37 -8.44 -17.74
C HIS A 37 -1.87 -8.63 -19.16
N ALA A 38 -2.88 -7.88 -19.54
CA ALA A 38 -3.42 -7.90 -20.89
C ALA A 38 -2.91 -6.70 -21.67
N ASP A 39 -2.27 -6.94 -22.83
CA ASP A 39 -1.89 -5.87 -23.75
C ASP A 39 -3.06 -5.47 -24.66
N SER A 40 -4.02 -6.39 -24.84
CA SER A 40 -5.22 -6.18 -25.63
C SER A 40 -6.35 -7.07 -25.13
N TYR A 41 -7.53 -7.01 -25.76
CA TYR A 41 -8.67 -7.84 -25.41
C TYR A 41 -8.41 -9.36 -25.48
N THR A 42 -7.44 -9.76 -26.28
CA THR A 42 -7.22 -11.16 -26.62
C THR A 42 -5.85 -11.71 -26.24
N VAL A 43 -4.90 -10.83 -25.87
CA VAL A 43 -3.53 -11.23 -25.60
C VAL A 43 -3.17 -10.96 -24.15
N TRP A 44 -2.92 -12.05 -23.42
CA TRP A 44 -2.39 -12.02 -22.07
C TRP A 44 -0.90 -12.32 -22.12
N GLU A 45 -0.13 -11.47 -21.49
CA GLU A 45 1.28 -11.65 -21.29
C GLU A 45 1.59 -11.85 -19.82
N TYR A 46 2.71 -12.46 -19.54
CA TYR A 46 3.21 -12.56 -18.18
C TYR A 46 4.68 -12.17 -18.11
N ALA A 47 5.08 -11.71 -16.95
CA ALA A 47 6.46 -11.38 -16.67
C ALA A 47 6.87 -11.98 -15.33
N GLU A 48 8.09 -12.50 -15.26
CA GLU A 48 8.68 -12.91 -14.00
C GLU A 48 9.10 -11.66 -13.22
N ILE A 49 8.74 -11.62 -11.95
CA ILE A 49 8.94 -10.46 -11.10
C ILE A 49 9.80 -10.80 -9.89
N ASP A 50 10.41 -9.76 -9.31
CA ASP A 50 11.06 -9.85 -8.01
C ASP A 50 9.98 -9.86 -6.92
N PRO A 51 9.80 -10.99 -6.20
CA PRO A 51 8.75 -11.10 -5.20
C PRO A 51 8.92 -10.14 -4.02
N GLU A 52 10.13 -9.67 -3.75
CA GLU A 52 10.37 -8.70 -2.68
C GLU A 52 9.80 -7.30 -3.00
N THR A 53 9.52 -7.05 -4.28
CA THR A 53 8.91 -5.78 -4.73
C THR A 53 7.40 -5.85 -4.89
N LEU A 54 6.80 -7.01 -4.64
CA LEU A 54 5.37 -7.22 -4.82
C LEU A 54 4.55 -6.35 -3.87
N CYS A 55 3.67 -5.55 -4.44
CA CYS A 55 2.77 -4.67 -3.71
C CYS A 55 1.34 -4.90 -4.18
N GLN A 56 0.41 -4.97 -3.22
CA GLN A 56 -1.01 -5.05 -3.54
C GLN A 56 -1.62 -3.64 -3.60
N PHE A 57 -2.55 -3.45 -4.53
CA PHE A 57 -3.37 -2.25 -4.57
C PHE A 57 -4.32 -2.22 -3.37
N THR A 58 -4.31 -1.13 -2.62
CA THR A 58 -5.16 -1.00 -1.40
C THR A 58 -6.64 -0.89 -1.71
N GLY A 59 -7.01 -0.58 -2.96
CA GLY A 59 -8.37 -0.25 -3.36
C GLY A 59 -8.70 1.24 -3.19
N LEU A 60 -7.74 2.04 -2.73
CA LEU A 60 -7.93 3.45 -2.42
C LEU A 60 -7.05 4.33 -3.31
N THR A 61 -7.46 5.57 -3.47
CA THR A 61 -6.69 6.60 -4.18
C THR A 61 -6.40 7.75 -3.23
N ASP A 62 -5.30 8.46 -3.52
CA ASP A 62 -4.93 9.65 -2.76
C ASP A 62 -5.80 10.88 -3.13
N LYS A 63 -5.50 12.04 -2.55
CA LYS A 63 -6.23 13.29 -2.82
C LYS A 63 -6.24 13.71 -4.29
N ASN A 64 -5.27 13.24 -5.08
CA ASN A 64 -5.13 13.54 -6.51
C ASN A 64 -5.68 12.44 -7.41
N GLY A 65 -6.31 11.40 -6.85
CA GLY A 65 -6.82 10.26 -7.60
C GLY A 65 -5.76 9.22 -7.97
N LYS A 66 -4.54 9.35 -7.45
CA LYS A 66 -3.46 8.38 -7.66
C LYS A 66 -3.69 7.14 -6.80
N ARG A 67 -3.55 5.96 -7.38
CA ARG A 67 -3.67 4.69 -6.65
C ARG A 67 -2.66 4.60 -5.50
N ILE A 68 -3.14 4.12 -4.36
CA ILE A 68 -2.29 3.84 -3.20
C ILE A 68 -1.98 2.34 -3.17
N TRP A 69 -0.71 2.03 -3.20
CA TRP A 69 -0.20 0.66 -3.15
C TRP A 69 0.40 0.36 -1.79
N GLU A 70 0.48 -0.90 -1.46
CA GLU A 70 1.22 -1.37 -0.30
C GLU A 70 2.65 -0.80 -0.30
N ASN A 71 3.08 -0.33 0.86
CA ASN A 71 4.38 0.32 1.08
C ASN A 71 4.55 1.71 0.47
N ASP A 72 3.51 2.29 -0.13
CA ASP A 72 3.57 3.69 -0.56
C ASP A 72 3.77 4.61 0.63
N ILE A 73 4.58 5.63 0.44
CA ILE A 73 4.76 6.72 1.39
C ILE A 73 3.79 7.83 1.06
N LEU A 74 3.02 8.24 2.07
CA LEU A 74 2.00 9.27 1.95
C LEU A 74 2.38 10.48 2.78
N MET A 75 2.30 11.65 2.17
CA MET A 75 2.49 12.93 2.85
C MET A 75 1.14 13.45 3.33
N CYS A 76 1.08 13.90 4.57
CA CYS A 76 -0.13 14.43 5.18
C CYS A 76 -0.10 15.96 5.20
N HIS A 77 -1.25 16.59 4.90
CA HIS A 77 -1.45 18.06 4.97
C HIS A 77 -0.44 18.89 4.17
N GLY A 78 0.13 18.33 3.10
CA GLY A 78 1.16 19.02 2.33
C GLY A 78 2.46 19.25 3.11
N ASN A 79 2.64 18.58 4.23
CA ASN A 79 3.82 18.74 5.09
C ASN A 79 4.83 17.61 4.83
N PRO A 80 6.01 17.91 4.26
CA PRO A 80 7.01 16.89 3.98
C PRO A 80 7.61 16.22 5.22
N ASP A 81 7.36 16.78 6.40
CA ASP A 81 7.78 16.20 7.67
C ASP A 81 6.72 15.25 8.27
N ASP A 82 5.53 15.19 7.69
CA ASP A 82 4.46 14.29 8.12
C ASP A 82 4.27 13.18 7.09
N LEU A 83 4.95 12.07 7.31
CA LEU A 83 4.96 10.93 6.41
C LEU A 83 4.42 9.68 7.08
N VAL A 84 3.56 8.97 6.37
CA VAL A 84 3.02 7.67 6.78
C VAL A 84 3.21 6.66 5.68
N LYS A 85 3.18 5.39 6.03
CA LYS A 85 3.34 4.28 5.09
C LYS A 85 2.09 3.42 5.07
N ALA A 86 1.59 3.12 3.89
CA ALA A 86 0.46 2.21 3.72
C ALA A 86 0.91 0.77 3.88
N VAL A 87 0.35 0.05 4.84
CA VAL A 87 0.72 -1.34 5.14
C VAL A 87 -0.52 -2.20 5.38
N PHE A 88 -0.37 -3.50 5.15
CA PHE A 88 -1.38 -4.50 5.49
C PHE A 88 -0.88 -5.37 6.63
N GLY A 89 -1.71 -5.56 7.66
CA GLY A 89 -1.37 -6.42 8.78
C GLY A 89 -2.19 -6.11 10.02
N GLU A 90 -1.74 -6.65 11.13
CA GLU A 90 -2.36 -6.40 12.43
C GLU A 90 -1.98 -5.02 12.96
N PHE A 91 -2.97 -4.33 13.49
CA PHE A 91 -2.76 -3.05 14.18
C PHE A 91 -3.74 -2.88 15.34
N GLY A 92 -3.37 -2.02 16.30
CA GLY A 92 -4.20 -1.71 17.45
C GLY A 92 -5.26 -0.67 17.13
N VAL A 93 -6.50 -0.95 17.46
CA VAL A 93 -7.59 0.03 17.44
C VAL A 93 -7.54 0.82 18.74
N ARG A 94 -7.44 2.14 18.64
CA ARG A 94 -7.27 3.03 19.79
C ARG A 94 -8.53 3.83 20.08
N ASN A 95 -8.75 4.06 21.36
CA ASN A 95 -9.71 5.06 21.81
C ASN A 95 -9.09 6.44 21.57
N ILE A 96 -9.78 7.28 20.81
CA ILE A 96 -9.28 8.61 20.42
C ILE A 96 -9.08 9.53 21.64
N GLU A 97 -9.94 9.39 22.66
CA GLU A 97 -9.89 10.24 23.85
C GLU A 97 -8.74 9.87 24.81
N THR A 98 -8.48 8.57 24.96
CA THR A 98 -7.51 8.09 25.95
C THR A 98 -6.18 7.64 25.36
N GLY A 99 -6.15 7.35 24.06
CA GLY A 99 -4.99 6.78 23.39
C GLY A 99 -4.75 5.30 23.68
N SER A 100 -5.58 4.68 24.50
CA SER A 100 -5.42 3.27 24.85
C SER A 100 -5.87 2.34 23.72
N ILE A 101 -5.16 1.22 23.55
CA ILE A 101 -5.56 0.16 22.63
C ILE A 101 -6.75 -0.58 23.25
N VAL A 102 -7.87 -0.58 22.53
CA VAL A 102 -9.10 -1.24 22.97
C VAL A 102 -9.36 -2.56 22.24
N ASP A 103 -8.72 -2.76 21.09
CA ASP A 103 -8.85 -3.98 20.30
C ASP A 103 -7.68 -4.09 19.31
N LYS A 104 -7.58 -5.24 18.64
CA LYS A 104 -6.65 -5.45 17.52
C LYS A 104 -7.42 -5.98 16.33
N THR A 105 -7.00 -5.56 15.14
CA THR A 105 -7.61 -6.02 13.88
C THR A 105 -6.56 -6.18 12.79
N ILE A 106 -6.94 -6.82 11.71
CA ILE A 106 -6.08 -7.02 10.54
C ILE A 106 -6.70 -6.27 9.37
N GLY A 107 -5.90 -5.47 8.69
CA GLY A 107 -6.36 -4.74 7.52
C GLY A 107 -5.36 -3.73 7.01
N TRP A 108 -5.80 -2.96 6.03
CA TRP A 108 -5.03 -1.81 5.55
C TRP A 108 -5.03 -0.72 6.61
N HIS A 109 -3.84 -0.28 6.96
CA HIS A 109 -3.63 0.81 7.90
C HIS A 109 -2.41 1.61 7.50
N TYR A 110 -2.18 2.73 8.14
CA TYR A 110 -0.95 3.48 7.95
C TYR A 110 -0.09 3.45 9.21
N GLU A 111 1.21 3.39 9.01
CA GLU A 111 2.21 3.53 10.06
C GLU A 111 2.90 4.87 9.93
N VAL A 112 3.06 5.56 11.04
CA VAL A 112 3.77 6.84 11.07
C VAL A 112 5.26 6.59 10.90
N ILE A 113 5.86 7.18 9.85
CA ILE A 113 7.29 7.10 9.57
C ILE A 113 7.98 8.30 10.19
N GLN A 114 7.44 9.48 9.94
CA GLN A 114 7.97 10.74 10.39
C GLN A 114 6.81 11.67 10.73
N ILE A 115 6.97 12.42 11.82
CA ILE A 115 5.96 13.36 12.27
C ILE A 115 6.67 14.62 12.78
N ASP A 116 6.18 15.79 12.41
CA ASP A 116 6.74 17.02 12.94
C ASP A 116 6.28 17.29 14.38
N ALA A 117 6.92 18.27 15.03
CA ALA A 117 6.66 18.57 16.44
C ALA A 117 5.23 19.07 16.69
N ILE A 118 4.58 19.69 15.69
CA ILE A 118 3.23 20.22 15.80
C ILE A 118 2.21 19.08 15.64
N SER A 119 2.45 18.16 14.70
CA SER A 119 1.55 17.05 14.41
C SER A 119 1.64 15.90 15.41
N ARG A 120 2.54 15.98 16.40
CA ARG A 120 2.62 15.00 17.50
C ARG A 120 1.42 15.02 18.43
N CYS A 121 0.49 15.92 18.19
CA CYS A 121 -0.75 15.95 18.94
C CYS A 121 -1.66 14.81 18.45
N GLU A 122 -2.13 14.02 19.41
CA GLU A 122 -3.08 12.94 19.16
C GLU A 122 -4.34 13.41 18.40
N PRO A 123 -4.91 12.61 17.51
CA PRO A 123 -4.60 11.19 17.21
C PRO A 123 -3.62 10.97 16.05
N PHE A 124 -2.99 12.01 15.55
CA PHE A 124 -2.21 11.95 14.31
C PHE A 124 -0.90 11.17 14.41
N CYS A 125 -0.45 10.86 15.63
CA CYS A 125 0.77 10.10 15.87
C CYS A 125 0.56 8.59 15.96
N TRP A 126 -0.64 8.10 15.71
CA TRP A 126 -0.97 6.67 15.83
C TRP A 126 -1.21 6.01 14.49
N SER A 127 -0.93 4.70 14.44
CA SER A 127 -1.39 3.85 13.34
C SER A 127 -2.90 3.78 13.35
N MET A 128 -3.52 4.16 12.24
CA MET A 128 -4.98 4.19 12.10
C MET A 128 -5.38 3.46 10.83
N PRO A 129 -6.63 2.99 10.73
CA PRO A 129 -7.10 2.37 9.49
C PRO A 129 -6.93 3.29 8.30
N LEU A 130 -6.43 2.75 7.19
CA LEU A 130 -6.35 3.49 5.94
C LEU A 130 -7.73 3.46 5.29
N THR A 131 -8.45 4.57 5.36
CA THR A 131 -9.78 4.72 4.82
C THR A 131 -9.89 5.96 3.97
N LYS A 132 -10.91 6.02 3.12
CA LYS A 132 -11.20 7.21 2.33
C LYS A 132 -11.35 8.46 3.22
N ASP A 133 -12.01 8.31 4.36
CA ASP A 133 -12.21 9.41 5.31
C ASP A 133 -10.90 9.95 5.87
N TYR A 134 -9.97 9.07 6.28
CA TYR A 134 -8.66 9.50 6.76
C TYR A 134 -7.79 10.10 5.67
N ILE A 135 -7.86 9.56 4.45
CA ILE A 135 -7.15 10.12 3.29
C ILE A 135 -7.61 11.56 3.04
N GLU A 136 -8.91 11.80 3.05
CA GLU A 136 -9.48 13.14 2.86
C GLU A 136 -9.14 14.09 4.02
N ARG A 137 -9.31 13.64 5.26
CA ARG A 137 -9.01 14.45 6.44
C ARG A 137 -7.56 14.87 6.53
N CYS A 138 -6.66 13.94 6.26
CA CYS A 138 -5.23 14.17 6.35
C CYS A 138 -4.64 14.66 5.04
N GLU A 139 -5.47 14.88 4.02
CA GLU A 139 -5.01 15.33 2.69
C GLU A 139 -3.82 14.51 2.20
N MET A 140 -3.94 13.18 2.28
CA MET A 140 -2.84 12.26 1.95
C MET A 140 -2.51 12.25 0.47
N GLU A 141 -1.23 12.30 0.17
CA GLU A 141 -0.69 12.31 -1.18
C GLU A 141 0.48 11.33 -1.29
N VAL A 142 0.45 10.47 -2.31
CA VAL A 142 1.55 9.54 -2.58
C VAL A 142 2.76 10.33 -3.04
N VAL A 143 3.87 10.25 -2.30
CA VAL A 143 5.12 10.94 -2.62
C VAL A 143 6.25 9.98 -2.97
N GLU A 144 6.18 8.75 -2.49
CA GLU A 144 7.18 7.73 -2.76
C GLU A 144 6.58 6.33 -2.67
N ASN A 145 7.21 5.42 -3.38
CA ASN A 145 6.79 4.02 -3.41
C ASN A 145 7.85 3.10 -2.81
#